data_cbbc0bd1763068d0356f7eb35157e300
#
_entry.id   cbbc0bd1763068d0356f7eb35157e300
#
_cell.length_a   1.000
_cell.length_b   1.000
_cell.length_c   1.000
_cell.angle_alpha   90.00
_cell.angle_beta   90.00
_cell.angle_gamma   90.00
#
_symmetry.space_group_name_H-M   'P 1'
#
loop_
_entity.id
_entity.type
_entity.pdbx_description
1 polymer ?
#
loop_
_entity_poly.entity_id
_entity_poly.type
_entity_poly.pdbx_seq_one_letter_code
_entity_poly.pdbx_strand_id
1 'polypeptide(L)'
;MRCLLKVTIPVETGNATIADGSLPKTIESILAECKPEAAYFAEENGKRTGFIFLDMKEPSQIPALAEPWFLAFDAQVEFHPAMNVDDLKKSAPGMEKAVKQFRRPERPKAA
;
A
#
# COMPACT_ATOMS: atom_id res chain seq x y z
N MET A 1 -7.34 11.36 -0.55
CA MET A 1 -6.30 10.97 0.44
C MET A 1 -5.34 10.00 -0.24
N ARG A 2 -4.07 10.31 -0.16
CA ARG A 2 -3.05 9.38 -0.68
C ARG A 2 -3.06 8.07 0.09
N CYS A 3 -3.01 6.97 -0.63
CA CYS A 3 -3.07 5.64 -0.07
C CYS A 3 -1.99 4.76 -0.72
N LEU A 4 -1.30 3.98 0.09
CA LEU A 4 -0.50 2.86 -0.38
C LEU A 4 -1.39 1.63 -0.41
N LEU A 5 -1.61 1.11 -1.61
CA LEU A 5 -2.26 -0.16 -1.83
C LEU A 5 -1.17 -1.20 -2.02
N LYS A 6 -1.02 -2.09 -1.03
CA LYS A 6 -0.03 -3.16 -1.08
C LYS A 6 -0.71 -4.46 -1.45
N VAL A 7 -0.23 -5.09 -2.51
CA VAL A 7 -0.81 -6.31 -3.06
C VAL A 7 0.22 -7.43 -3.01
N THR A 8 -0.09 -8.50 -2.30
CA THR A 8 0.78 -9.67 -2.21
C THR A 8 0.15 -10.84 -2.95
N ILE A 9 0.82 -11.32 -3.99
CA ILE A 9 0.32 -12.42 -4.82
C ILE A 9 0.88 -13.74 -4.26
N PRO A 10 0.04 -14.74 -3.97
CA PRO A 10 0.52 -16.05 -3.54
C PRO A 10 1.48 -16.64 -4.58
N VAL A 11 2.51 -17.33 -4.12
CA VAL A 11 3.53 -17.91 -5.02
C VAL A 11 2.89 -18.82 -6.07
N GLU A 12 1.97 -19.68 -5.65
CA GLU A 12 1.30 -20.63 -6.56
C GLU A 12 0.51 -19.91 -7.66
N THR A 13 -0.31 -18.95 -7.28
CA THR A 13 -1.08 -18.15 -8.25
C THR A 13 -0.16 -17.35 -9.17
N GLY A 14 0.89 -16.75 -8.60
CA GLY A 14 1.88 -16.03 -9.40
C GLY A 14 2.56 -16.94 -10.42
N ASN A 15 2.96 -18.13 -10.02
CA ASN A 15 3.57 -19.10 -10.95
C ASN A 15 2.61 -19.49 -12.08
N ALA A 16 1.34 -19.75 -11.75
CA ALA A 16 0.34 -20.12 -12.74
C ALA A 16 0.09 -19.01 -13.75
N THR A 17 -0.02 -17.78 -13.28
CA THR A 17 -0.30 -16.62 -14.14
C THR A 17 0.91 -16.14 -14.94
N ILE A 18 2.12 -16.40 -14.47
CA ILE A 18 3.34 -16.22 -15.27
C ILE A 18 3.39 -17.28 -16.36
N ALA A 19 3.12 -18.54 -16.02
CA ALA A 19 3.19 -19.65 -16.99
C ALA A 19 2.19 -19.51 -18.13
N ASP A 20 0.99 -19.01 -17.87
CA ASP A 20 -0.02 -18.81 -18.90
C ASP A 20 0.07 -17.42 -19.59
N GLY A 21 0.98 -16.57 -19.14
CA GLY A 21 1.22 -15.24 -19.71
C GLY A 21 0.22 -14.17 -19.29
N SER A 22 -0.72 -14.48 -18.39
CA SER A 22 -1.78 -13.54 -18.05
C SER A 22 -1.36 -12.46 -17.02
N LEU A 23 -0.34 -12.73 -16.19
CA LEU A 23 0.01 -11.84 -15.08
C LEU A 23 0.31 -10.40 -15.55
N PRO A 24 1.23 -10.14 -16.50
CA PRO A 24 1.52 -8.77 -16.90
C PRO A 24 0.32 -8.05 -17.49
N LYS A 25 -0.44 -8.74 -18.34
CA LYS A 25 -1.62 -8.15 -19.01
C LYS A 25 -2.70 -7.76 -18.02
N THR A 26 -2.95 -8.62 -17.04
CA THR A 26 -3.95 -8.37 -16.00
C THR A 26 -3.54 -7.19 -15.11
N ILE A 27 -2.27 -7.14 -14.71
CA ILE A 27 -1.76 -6.02 -13.93
C ILE A 27 -1.90 -4.71 -14.71
N GLU A 28 -1.52 -4.68 -15.98
CA GLU A 28 -1.66 -3.50 -16.83
C GLU A 28 -3.11 -3.02 -16.89
N SER A 29 -4.06 -3.94 -17.05
CA SER A 29 -5.49 -3.61 -17.08
C SER A 29 -5.97 -3.01 -15.78
N ILE A 30 -5.56 -3.58 -14.65
CA ILE A 30 -5.95 -3.07 -13.33
C ILE A 30 -5.38 -1.66 -13.13
N LEU A 31 -4.12 -1.46 -13.45
CA LEU A 31 -3.48 -0.15 -13.31
C LEU A 31 -4.10 0.90 -14.23
N ALA A 32 -4.52 0.51 -15.42
CA ALA A 32 -5.21 1.41 -16.34
C ALA A 32 -6.53 1.92 -15.76
N GLU A 33 -7.25 1.09 -15.00
CA GLU A 33 -8.49 1.47 -14.35
C GLU A 33 -8.27 2.38 -13.14
N CYS A 34 -7.32 2.04 -12.26
CA CYS A 34 -7.14 2.78 -11.02
C CYS A 34 -6.26 4.03 -11.18
N LYS A 35 -5.52 4.16 -12.26
CA LYS A 35 -4.70 5.33 -12.60
C LYS A 35 -3.84 5.80 -11.42
N PRO A 36 -2.90 4.98 -10.93
CA PRO A 36 -2.10 5.33 -9.78
C PRO A 36 -1.10 6.46 -10.11
N GLU A 37 -0.67 7.18 -9.08
CA GLU A 37 0.41 8.15 -9.25
C GLU A 37 1.78 7.45 -9.39
N ALA A 38 1.92 6.25 -8.83
CA ALA A 38 3.13 5.44 -8.95
C ALA A 38 2.79 3.98 -8.65
N ALA A 39 3.52 3.07 -9.28
CA ALA A 39 3.40 1.64 -9.00
C ALA A 39 4.77 1.00 -9.14
N TYR A 40 5.15 0.21 -8.13
CA TYR A 40 6.42 -0.51 -8.10
C TYR A 40 6.16 -1.95 -7.71
N PHE A 41 6.94 -2.85 -8.27
CA PHE A 41 6.82 -4.28 -7.99
C PHE A 41 8.15 -4.82 -7.51
N ALA A 42 8.11 -5.56 -6.41
CA ALA A 42 9.30 -6.16 -5.82
C ALA A 42 8.89 -7.45 -5.10
N GLU A 43 9.88 -8.22 -4.66
CA GLU A 43 9.57 -9.31 -3.76
C GLU A 43 9.50 -8.80 -2.33
N GLU A 44 8.64 -9.41 -1.53
CA GLU A 44 8.60 -9.20 -0.09
C GLU A 44 8.25 -10.53 0.56
N ASN A 45 9.09 -10.98 1.48
CA ASN A 45 8.95 -12.28 2.12
C ASN A 45 8.87 -13.43 1.10
N GLY A 46 9.59 -13.30 -0.01
CA GLY A 46 9.63 -14.31 -1.06
C GLY A 46 8.42 -14.34 -1.98
N LYS A 47 7.53 -13.34 -1.90
CA LYS A 47 6.33 -13.28 -2.73
C LYS A 47 6.35 -12.06 -3.63
N ARG A 48 5.75 -12.19 -4.81
CA ARG A 48 5.55 -11.08 -5.73
C ARG A 48 4.64 -10.05 -5.08
N THR A 49 5.10 -8.82 -4.97
CA THR A 49 4.37 -7.78 -4.24
C THR A 49 4.31 -6.50 -5.07
N GLY A 50 3.13 -5.89 -5.11
CA GLY A 50 2.92 -4.59 -5.74
C GLY A 50 2.76 -3.50 -4.67
N PHE A 51 3.44 -2.38 -4.89
CA PHE A 51 3.36 -1.19 -4.06
C PHE A 51 2.77 -0.09 -4.94
N ILE A 52 1.49 0.22 -4.73
CA ILE A 52 0.73 1.09 -5.61
C ILE A 52 0.27 2.31 -4.83
N PHE A 53 0.66 3.50 -5.29
CA PHE A 53 0.29 4.76 -4.65
C PHE A 53 -0.80 5.42 -5.47
N LEU A 54 -1.92 5.72 -4.82
CA LEU A 54 -3.06 6.32 -5.49
C LEU A 54 -3.80 7.30 -4.57
N ASP A 55 -4.64 8.12 -5.17
CA ASP A 55 -5.50 9.02 -4.43
C ASP A 55 -6.88 8.39 -4.30
N MET A 56 -7.21 7.93 -3.10
CA MET A 56 -8.53 7.42 -2.80
C MET A 56 -9.40 8.56 -2.29
N LYS A 57 -10.43 8.90 -3.03
CA LYS A 57 -11.28 10.05 -2.70
C LYS A 57 -12.34 9.72 -1.66
N GLU A 58 -12.86 8.50 -1.69
CA GLU A 58 -13.91 8.05 -0.79
C GLU A 58 -13.70 6.60 -0.39
N PRO A 59 -14.06 6.23 0.87
CA PRO A 59 -13.95 4.83 1.30
C PRO A 59 -14.77 3.85 0.45
N SER A 60 -15.84 4.31 -0.18
CA SER A 60 -16.65 3.48 -1.08
C SER A 60 -15.89 2.96 -2.29
N GLN A 61 -14.72 3.53 -2.59
CA GLN A 61 -13.86 3.06 -3.68
C GLN A 61 -13.05 1.81 -3.32
N ILE A 62 -13.01 1.42 -2.04
CA ILE A 62 -12.20 0.28 -1.62
C ILE A 62 -12.49 -0.99 -2.42
N PRO A 63 -13.76 -1.42 -2.61
CA PRO A 63 -14.01 -2.63 -3.39
C PRO A 63 -13.53 -2.52 -4.84
N ALA A 64 -13.76 -1.41 -5.50
CA ALA A 64 -13.31 -1.23 -6.89
C ALA A 64 -11.78 -1.30 -7.02
N LEU A 65 -11.07 -0.88 -5.99
CA LEU A 65 -9.60 -0.91 -5.96
C LEU A 65 -9.06 -2.28 -5.56
N ALA A 66 -9.72 -2.98 -4.65
CA ALA A 66 -9.23 -4.24 -4.09
C ALA A 66 -9.69 -5.48 -4.85
N GLU A 67 -10.95 -5.53 -5.25
CA GLU A 67 -11.53 -6.74 -5.84
C GLU A 67 -10.82 -7.26 -7.09
N PRO A 68 -10.34 -6.40 -8.01
CA PRO A 68 -9.58 -6.91 -9.15
C PRO A 68 -8.39 -7.78 -8.74
N TRP A 69 -7.71 -7.41 -7.67
CA TRP A 69 -6.56 -8.17 -7.17
C TRP A 69 -6.99 -9.47 -6.47
N PHE A 70 -8.07 -9.41 -5.69
CA PHE A 70 -8.62 -10.61 -5.06
C PHE A 70 -9.04 -11.63 -6.11
N LEU A 71 -9.83 -11.18 -7.08
CA LEU A 71 -10.42 -12.07 -8.07
C LEU A 71 -9.41 -12.61 -9.06
N ALA A 72 -8.49 -11.76 -9.53
CA ALA A 72 -7.52 -12.17 -10.53
C ALA A 72 -6.39 -13.03 -9.97
N PHE A 73 -5.97 -12.80 -8.73
CA PHE A 73 -4.73 -13.37 -8.21
C PHE A 73 -4.86 -14.04 -6.84
N ASP A 74 -6.03 -14.11 -6.27
CA ASP A 74 -6.18 -14.57 -4.87
C ASP A 74 -5.26 -13.79 -3.92
N ALA A 75 -5.02 -12.53 -4.21
CA ALA A 75 -4.03 -11.72 -3.53
C ALA A 75 -4.49 -11.29 -2.14
N GLN A 76 -3.52 -11.00 -1.28
CA GLN A 76 -3.75 -10.22 -0.07
C GLN A 76 -3.64 -8.75 -0.42
N VAL A 77 -4.54 -7.93 0.09
CA VAL A 77 -4.58 -6.51 -0.20
C VAL A 77 -4.62 -5.72 1.10
N GLU A 78 -3.72 -4.75 1.21
CA GLU A 78 -3.65 -3.87 2.37
C GLU A 78 -3.75 -2.42 1.91
N PHE A 79 -4.48 -1.60 2.67
CA PHE A 79 -4.58 -0.16 2.43
C PHE A 79 -3.91 0.58 3.58
N HIS A 80 -2.97 1.46 3.25
CA HIS A 80 -2.27 2.27 4.23
C HIS A 80 -2.37 3.74 3.85
N PRO A 81 -2.96 4.59 4.70
CA PRO A 81 -2.86 6.03 4.49
C PRO A 81 -1.37 6.42 4.42
N ALA A 82 -1.03 7.25 3.47
CA ALA A 82 0.36 7.63 3.26
C ALA A 82 0.51 9.14 3.24
N MET A 83 1.61 9.61 3.82
CA MET A 83 1.96 11.03 3.84
C MET A 83 3.14 11.31 2.91
N ASN A 84 3.11 12.45 2.25
CA ASN A 84 4.33 12.99 1.66
C ASN A 84 5.05 13.91 2.69
N VAL A 85 6.15 14.52 2.28
CA VAL A 85 6.92 15.38 3.19
C VAL A 85 6.12 16.60 3.64
N ASP A 86 5.31 17.17 2.77
CA ASP A 86 4.47 18.32 3.13
C ASP A 86 3.40 17.95 4.16
N ASP A 87 2.78 16.79 4.01
CA ASP A 87 1.84 16.27 5.00
C ASP A 87 2.52 16.08 6.35
N LEU A 88 3.73 15.53 6.34
CA LEU A 88 4.51 15.33 7.56
C LEU A 88 4.79 16.66 8.25
N LYS A 89 5.17 17.69 7.50
CA LYS A 89 5.38 19.03 8.06
C LYS A 89 4.11 19.61 8.69
N LYS A 90 2.97 19.42 8.03
CA LYS A 90 1.67 19.88 8.56
C LYS A 90 1.28 19.16 9.85
N SER A 91 1.83 18.00 10.10
CA SER A 91 1.51 17.21 11.31
C SER A 91 2.27 17.67 12.54
N ALA A 92 3.23 18.58 12.40
CA ALA A 92 4.09 19.04 13.51
C ALA A 92 3.31 19.52 14.77
N PRO A 93 2.24 20.33 14.64
CA PRO A 93 1.49 20.75 15.83
C PRO A 93 0.90 19.59 16.63
N GLY A 94 0.41 18.56 15.93
CA GLY A 94 -0.11 17.36 16.59
C GLY A 94 0.98 16.56 17.30
N MET A 95 2.16 16.48 16.73
CA MET A 95 3.31 15.82 17.36
C MET A 95 3.76 16.59 18.62
N GLU A 96 3.84 17.91 18.55
CA GLU A 96 4.18 18.75 19.69
C GLU A 96 3.19 18.59 20.83
N LYS A 97 1.91 18.56 20.51
CA LYS A 97 0.86 18.33 21.51
C LYS A 97 1.01 16.96 22.16
N ALA A 98 1.29 15.94 21.37
CA ALA A 98 1.50 14.59 21.87
C ALA A 98 2.71 14.52 22.81
N VAL A 99 3.79 15.21 22.49
CA VAL A 99 4.97 15.29 23.37
C VAL A 99 4.59 15.90 24.72
N LYS A 100 3.84 17.00 24.71
CA LYS A 100 3.43 17.68 25.96
C LYS A 100 2.52 16.81 26.82
N GLN A 101 1.63 16.04 26.22
CA GLN A 101 0.63 15.27 26.96
C GLN A 101 1.09 13.87 27.35
N PHE A 102 1.91 13.21 26.53
CA PHE A 102 2.15 11.79 26.66
C PHE A 102 3.61 11.39 26.81
N ARG A 103 4.54 12.36 26.73
CA ARG A 103 5.96 12.02 26.87
C ARG A 103 6.20 11.41 28.25
N ARG A 104 6.87 10.27 28.27
CA ARG A 104 7.29 9.62 29.52
C ARG A 104 8.36 10.46 30.21
N PRO A 105 8.45 10.38 31.56
CA PRO A 105 9.61 10.89 32.27
C PRO A 105 10.88 10.33 31.62
N GLU A 106 11.96 11.13 31.66
CA GLU A 106 13.22 10.77 31.03
C GLU A 106 13.70 9.40 31.52
N ARG A 107 14.06 8.54 30.54
CA ARG A 107 14.64 7.24 30.86
C ARG A 107 16.11 7.38 31.11
N PRO A 108 16.69 6.58 32.04
CA PRO A 108 18.14 6.49 32.15
C PRO A 108 18.71 6.11 30.78
N LYS A 109 19.80 6.77 30.40
CA LYS A 109 20.49 6.39 29.17
C LYS A 109 21.02 4.98 29.29
N ALA A 110 20.90 4.19 28.19
CA ALA A 110 21.53 2.90 28.14
C ALA A 110 23.03 3.07 28.30
N ALA A 111 23.61 2.22 29.11
CA ALA A 111 25.05 2.23 29.37
C ALA A 111 25.84 1.83 28.11
#